data_a1c4eb61767e5d334bf9ed96cdd844a2
#
_entry.id   a1c4eb61767e5d334bf9ed96cdd844a2
#
_cell.length_a   1.000
_cell.length_b   1.000
_cell.length_c   1.000
_cell.angle_alpha   90.00
_cell.angle_beta   90.00
_cell.angle_gamma   90.00
#
_symmetry.space_group_name_H-M   'P 1'
#
loop_
_entity.id
_entity.type
_entity.pdbx_description
1 polymer ?
#
loop_
_entity_poly.entity_id
_entity_poly.type
_entity_poly.pdbx_seq_one_letter_code
_entity_poly.pdbx_strand_id
1 'polypeptide(L)'
;IATLESEVRELESEDRGGSSFWRSFGMVIFLSLSVISLLLLNISFSAKDTLLNNKSFVSTVSPVLHDKDVQDALTVNISSAIFDNINVEQLLKDNLPEQATFLAAPLASQIKSYTTSEIGKLIASDKAYEAWTTILATGHKTLVNFIENNNTNGTITVNDLYQLVGNELQGSSISFLFNKNIPDKIGQFQLTQVEWLPQVKQYLNIIKDLPLL
;
A
#
# COMPACT_ATOMS: atom_id res chain seq x y z
N ILE A 1 50.05 10.26 -37.75
CA ILE A 1 48.67 10.71 -38.06
C ILE A 1 47.68 9.57 -37.77
N ALA A 2 47.90 8.35 -38.26
CA ALA A 2 47.01 7.20 -38.03
C ALA A 2 46.83 6.83 -36.54
N THR A 3 47.86 7.03 -35.70
CA THR A 3 47.80 6.74 -34.26
C THR A 3 46.95 7.78 -33.50
N LEU A 4 46.99 9.03 -33.89
CA LEU A 4 46.16 10.08 -33.29
C LEU A 4 44.65 9.92 -33.66
N GLU A 5 44.36 9.45 -34.85
CA GLU A 5 42.98 9.19 -35.28
C GLU A 5 42.37 7.97 -34.54
N SER A 6 43.18 6.95 -34.18
CA SER A 6 42.71 5.83 -33.39
C SER A 6 42.45 6.22 -31.93
N GLU A 7 43.30 7.05 -31.32
CA GLU A 7 43.09 7.56 -29.95
C GLU A 7 41.87 8.49 -29.86
N VAL A 8 41.64 9.34 -30.85
CA VAL A 8 40.44 10.20 -30.91
C VAL A 8 39.17 9.36 -31.04
N ARG A 9 39.19 8.28 -31.85
CA ARG A 9 38.05 7.37 -31.99
C ARG A 9 37.77 6.58 -30.72
N GLU A 10 38.81 6.20 -29.96
CA GLU A 10 38.68 5.49 -28.70
C GLU A 10 38.08 6.41 -27.64
N LEU A 11 38.54 7.65 -27.52
CA LEU A 11 37.99 8.66 -26.63
C LEU A 11 36.54 9.06 -26.99
N GLU A 12 36.20 9.15 -28.28
CA GLU A 12 34.83 9.40 -28.73
C GLU A 12 33.87 8.20 -28.46
N SER A 13 34.40 6.97 -28.44
CA SER A 13 33.59 5.78 -28.16
C SER A 13 33.31 5.57 -26.65
N GLU A 14 34.28 5.93 -25.79
CA GLU A 14 34.10 5.88 -24.34
C GLU A 14 33.05 6.90 -23.83
N ASP A 15 33.01 8.09 -24.43
CA ASP A 15 32.07 9.14 -24.02
C ASP A 15 30.62 8.91 -24.49
N ARG A 16 30.38 8.03 -25.46
CA ARG A 16 29.03 7.74 -25.99
C ARG A 16 28.26 6.67 -25.21
N GLY A 17 28.93 5.79 -24.47
CA GLY A 17 28.31 4.67 -23.80
C GLY A 17 27.70 5.02 -22.42
N GLY A 18 28.42 5.78 -21.63
CA GLY A 18 28.01 6.12 -20.26
C GLY A 18 27.02 7.29 -20.18
N SER A 19 27.24 8.30 -21.03
CA SER A 19 26.44 9.54 -21.02
C SER A 19 25.01 9.32 -21.54
N SER A 20 24.81 8.42 -22.51
CA SER A 20 23.48 8.17 -23.08
C SER A 20 22.54 7.44 -22.11
N PHE A 21 23.05 6.46 -21.36
CA PHE A 21 22.26 5.71 -20.38
C PHE A 21 21.82 6.63 -19.21
N TRP A 22 22.74 7.41 -18.68
CA TRP A 22 22.45 8.36 -17.59
C TRP A 22 21.51 9.49 -18.04
N ARG A 23 21.63 9.95 -19.28
CA ARG A 23 20.71 10.95 -19.86
C ARG A 23 19.33 10.37 -20.09
N SER A 24 19.21 9.13 -20.59
CA SER A 24 17.92 8.45 -20.76
C SER A 24 17.28 8.13 -19.40
N PHE A 25 18.06 7.67 -18.44
CA PHE A 25 17.60 7.40 -17.08
C PHE A 25 17.14 8.71 -16.38
N GLY A 26 17.92 9.78 -16.51
CA GLY A 26 17.55 11.11 -16.02
C GLY A 26 16.28 11.64 -16.69
N MET A 27 16.11 11.41 -18.00
CA MET A 27 14.92 11.81 -18.74
C MET A 27 13.65 11.04 -18.31
N VAL A 28 13.78 9.73 -18.05
CA VAL A 28 12.68 8.92 -17.51
C VAL A 28 12.29 9.38 -16.11
N ILE A 29 13.25 9.64 -15.23
CA ILE A 29 12.99 10.18 -13.89
C ILE A 29 12.34 11.56 -13.99
N PHE A 30 12.86 12.43 -14.85
CA PHE A 30 12.31 13.78 -15.02
C PHE A 30 10.89 13.75 -15.60
N LEU A 31 10.61 12.88 -16.58
CA LEU A 31 9.27 12.65 -17.10
C LEU A 31 8.32 12.10 -16.03
N SER A 32 8.78 11.12 -15.23
CA SER A 32 7.99 10.58 -14.14
C SER A 32 7.70 11.64 -13.07
N LEU A 33 8.68 12.45 -12.70
CA LEU A 33 8.53 13.58 -11.77
C LEU A 33 7.60 14.66 -12.34
N SER A 34 7.69 14.95 -13.64
CA SER A 34 6.83 15.90 -14.34
C SER A 34 5.38 15.42 -14.40
N VAL A 35 5.15 14.13 -14.66
CA VAL A 35 3.79 13.53 -14.61
C VAL A 35 3.26 13.56 -13.19
N ILE A 36 4.06 13.23 -12.19
CA ILE A 36 3.67 13.32 -10.78
C ILE A 36 3.39 14.78 -10.39
N SER A 37 4.21 15.73 -10.83
CA SER A 37 3.99 17.17 -10.59
C SER A 37 2.73 17.70 -11.28
N LEU A 38 2.45 17.25 -12.50
CA LEU A 38 1.21 17.59 -13.21
C LEU A 38 -0.01 16.96 -12.54
N LEU A 39 0.09 15.73 -12.03
CA LEU A 39 -0.93 15.09 -11.21
C LEU A 39 -1.14 15.86 -9.91
N LEU A 40 -0.07 16.27 -9.24
CA LEU A 40 -0.13 17.07 -8.02
C LEU A 40 -0.69 18.47 -8.27
N LEU A 41 -0.40 19.12 -9.41
CA LEU A 41 -0.98 20.41 -9.80
C LEU A 41 -2.47 20.29 -10.16
N ASN A 42 -2.87 19.22 -10.86
CA ASN A 42 -4.29 18.94 -11.11
C ASN A 42 -5.05 18.61 -9.82
N ILE A 43 -4.38 17.90 -8.89
CA ILE A 43 -4.90 17.63 -7.55
C ILE A 43 -5.09 18.93 -6.76
N SER A 44 -4.27 19.97 -6.97
CA SER A 44 -4.39 21.24 -6.24
C SER A 44 -5.70 21.96 -6.53
N PHE A 45 -6.28 21.84 -7.71
CA PHE A 45 -7.60 22.41 -8.06
C PHE A 45 -8.78 21.57 -7.60
N SER A 46 -8.64 20.23 -7.57
CA SER A 46 -9.64 19.28 -7.08
C SER A 46 -9.39 18.83 -5.63
N ALA A 47 -8.26 19.25 -5.06
CA ALA A 47 -7.67 18.68 -3.85
C ALA A 47 -8.50 18.92 -2.60
N LYS A 48 -9.14 20.09 -2.48
CA LYS A 48 -9.95 20.40 -1.30
C LYS A 48 -11.11 19.41 -1.16
N ASP A 49 -11.77 19.12 -2.27
CA ASP A 49 -12.91 18.21 -2.24
C ASP A 49 -12.46 16.75 -2.16
N THR A 50 -11.46 16.36 -2.92
CA THR A 50 -11.01 14.97 -2.94
C THR A 50 -10.22 14.56 -1.68
N LEU A 51 -9.39 15.47 -1.12
CA LEU A 51 -8.55 15.14 0.04
C LEU A 51 -9.26 15.33 1.39
N LEU A 52 -10.24 16.21 1.47
CA LEU A 52 -10.96 16.49 2.72
C LEU A 52 -12.37 15.90 2.74
N ASN A 53 -12.97 15.70 1.57
CA ASN A 53 -14.30 15.11 1.45
C ASN A 53 -14.18 13.58 1.42
N ASN A 54 -14.68 12.95 2.47
CA ASN A 54 -14.63 11.49 2.62
C ASN A 54 -15.29 10.75 1.44
N LYS A 55 -16.41 11.26 0.91
CA LYS A 55 -17.10 10.64 -0.21
C LYS A 55 -16.28 10.70 -1.49
N SER A 56 -15.67 11.85 -1.79
CA SER A 56 -14.83 12.04 -2.97
C SER A 56 -13.58 11.18 -2.88
N PHE A 57 -12.93 11.10 -1.70
CA PHE A 57 -11.79 10.22 -1.45
C PHE A 57 -12.15 8.76 -1.72
N VAL A 58 -13.21 8.26 -1.09
CA VAL A 58 -13.64 6.87 -1.24
C VAL A 58 -13.97 6.55 -2.69
N SER A 59 -14.72 7.41 -3.39
CA SER A 59 -15.07 7.18 -4.80
C SER A 59 -13.85 7.15 -5.73
N THR A 60 -12.79 7.87 -5.38
CA THR A 60 -11.55 7.91 -6.17
C THR A 60 -10.65 6.71 -5.88
N VAL A 61 -10.56 6.27 -4.62
CA VAL A 61 -9.61 5.24 -4.19
C VAL A 61 -10.21 3.83 -4.23
N SER A 62 -11.52 3.70 -3.94
CA SER A 62 -12.13 2.37 -3.85
C SER A 62 -12.02 1.51 -5.12
N PRO A 63 -12.04 2.06 -6.37
CA PRO A 63 -11.91 1.25 -7.57
C PRO A 63 -10.57 0.51 -7.69
N VAL A 64 -9.55 0.92 -6.94
CA VAL A 64 -8.23 0.23 -6.90
C VAL A 64 -8.38 -1.25 -6.55
N LEU A 65 -9.36 -1.64 -5.73
CA LEU A 65 -9.60 -3.05 -5.43
C LEU A 65 -10.14 -3.86 -6.63
N HIS A 66 -10.65 -3.21 -7.67
CA HIS A 66 -11.06 -3.90 -8.91
C HIS A 66 -9.88 -4.16 -9.86
N ASP A 67 -8.72 -3.54 -9.61
CA ASP A 67 -7.52 -3.80 -10.37
C ASP A 67 -7.01 -5.22 -10.09
N LYS A 68 -6.79 -6.00 -11.17
CA LYS A 68 -6.39 -7.40 -11.05
C LYS A 68 -5.01 -7.56 -10.40
N ASP A 69 -4.09 -6.69 -10.71
CA ASP A 69 -2.72 -6.75 -10.17
C ASP A 69 -2.74 -6.48 -8.66
N VAL A 70 -3.63 -5.58 -8.21
CA VAL A 70 -3.86 -5.31 -6.78
C VAL A 70 -4.49 -6.53 -6.10
N GLN A 71 -5.51 -7.14 -6.71
CA GLN A 71 -6.15 -8.35 -6.18
C GLN A 71 -5.16 -9.51 -6.07
N ASP A 72 -4.35 -9.73 -7.10
CA ASP A 72 -3.34 -10.77 -7.14
C ASP A 72 -2.25 -10.52 -6.08
N ALA A 73 -1.76 -9.28 -5.95
CA ALA A 73 -0.81 -8.91 -4.91
C ALA A 73 -1.36 -9.11 -3.50
N LEU A 74 -2.60 -8.71 -3.25
CA LEU A 74 -3.26 -8.93 -1.96
C LEU A 74 -3.43 -10.43 -1.68
N THR A 75 -3.85 -11.21 -2.68
CA THR A 75 -4.01 -12.67 -2.56
C THR A 75 -2.70 -13.33 -2.16
N VAL A 76 -1.60 -12.99 -2.82
CA VAL A 76 -0.27 -13.55 -2.52
C VAL A 76 0.17 -13.14 -1.11
N ASN A 77 0.08 -11.87 -0.77
CA ASN A 77 0.54 -11.37 0.54
C ASN A 77 -0.27 -11.95 1.71
N ILE A 78 -1.61 -12.01 1.58
CA ILE A 78 -2.47 -12.58 2.62
C ILE A 78 -2.22 -14.07 2.76
N SER A 79 -2.13 -14.80 1.65
CA SER A 79 -1.83 -16.24 1.66
C SER A 79 -0.48 -16.52 2.30
N SER A 80 0.57 -15.78 1.93
CA SER A 80 1.89 -15.89 2.53
C SER A 80 1.85 -15.62 4.03
N ALA A 81 1.20 -14.53 4.45
CA ALA A 81 1.08 -14.20 5.87
C ALA A 81 0.38 -15.32 6.68
N ILE A 82 -0.59 -16.00 6.09
CA ILE A 82 -1.25 -17.16 6.73
C ILE A 82 -0.29 -18.34 6.82
N PHE A 83 0.33 -18.73 5.69
CA PHE A 83 1.13 -19.95 5.62
C PHE A 83 2.52 -19.82 6.22
N ASP A 84 3.06 -18.62 6.38
CA ASP A 84 4.30 -18.38 7.13
C ASP A 84 4.11 -18.59 8.64
N ASN A 85 2.86 -18.44 9.12
CA ASN A 85 2.51 -18.66 10.52
C ASN A 85 1.87 -20.03 10.81
N ILE A 86 1.45 -20.77 9.76
CA ILE A 86 0.80 -22.06 9.89
C ILE A 86 1.54 -23.11 9.06
N ASN A 87 2.22 -24.02 9.76
CA ASN A 87 2.86 -25.17 9.10
C ASN A 87 1.82 -26.26 8.82
N VAL A 88 1.13 -26.16 7.67
CA VAL A 88 0.08 -27.10 7.26
C VAL A 88 0.61 -28.52 7.16
N GLU A 89 1.84 -28.72 6.64
CA GLU A 89 2.43 -30.05 6.51
C GLU A 89 2.65 -30.69 7.89
N GLN A 90 3.18 -29.92 8.85
CA GLN A 90 3.37 -30.44 10.20
C GLN A 90 2.04 -30.77 10.87
N LEU A 91 1.04 -29.88 10.74
CA LEU A 91 -0.31 -30.17 11.26
C LEU A 91 -0.88 -31.46 10.70
N LEU A 92 -0.67 -31.74 9.41
CA LEU A 92 -1.11 -32.99 8.79
C LEU A 92 -0.32 -34.17 9.33
N LYS A 93 1.00 -34.09 9.47
CA LYS A 93 1.82 -35.17 10.04
C LYS A 93 1.40 -35.55 11.46
N ASP A 94 1.06 -34.53 12.26
CA ASP A 94 0.65 -34.72 13.65
C ASP A 94 -0.76 -35.34 13.81
N ASN A 95 -1.60 -35.25 12.78
CA ASN A 95 -2.99 -35.71 12.81
C ASN A 95 -3.30 -36.90 11.88
N LEU A 96 -2.38 -37.26 10.98
CA LEU A 96 -2.55 -38.42 10.12
C LEU A 96 -2.04 -39.69 10.81
N PRO A 97 -2.68 -40.87 10.54
CA PRO A 97 -2.12 -42.16 10.94
C PRO A 97 -0.70 -42.34 10.36
N GLU A 98 0.18 -43.04 11.07
CA GLU A 98 1.59 -43.26 10.66
C GLU A 98 1.71 -43.73 9.21
N GLN A 99 0.81 -44.64 8.77
CA GLN A 99 0.80 -45.21 7.43
C GLN A 99 0.43 -44.18 6.34
N ALA A 100 -0.14 -43.03 6.71
CA ALA A 100 -0.61 -42.00 5.79
C ALA A 100 0.25 -40.72 5.86
N THR A 101 1.28 -40.65 6.71
CA THR A 101 2.11 -39.43 6.88
C THR A 101 2.84 -39.02 5.61
N PHE A 102 3.11 -39.96 4.68
CA PHE A 102 3.70 -39.65 3.37
C PHE A 102 2.80 -38.78 2.48
N LEU A 103 1.50 -38.72 2.78
CA LEU A 103 0.55 -37.87 2.08
C LEU A 103 0.55 -36.42 2.60
N ALA A 104 1.21 -36.14 3.73
CA ALA A 104 1.16 -34.83 4.36
C ALA A 104 1.65 -33.69 3.44
N ALA A 105 2.79 -33.88 2.76
CA ALA A 105 3.35 -32.89 1.86
C ALA A 105 2.44 -32.61 0.62
N PRO A 106 1.96 -33.62 -0.14
CA PRO A 106 1.08 -33.35 -1.25
C PRO A 106 -0.28 -32.76 -0.82
N LEU A 107 -0.85 -33.20 0.31
CA LEU A 107 -2.07 -32.63 0.86
C LEU A 107 -1.86 -31.18 1.31
N ALA A 108 -0.76 -30.88 1.97
CA ALA A 108 -0.40 -29.51 2.38
C ALA A 108 -0.30 -28.58 1.17
N SER A 109 0.31 -29.04 0.08
CA SER A 109 0.40 -28.28 -1.17
C SER A 109 -0.98 -28.01 -1.76
N GLN A 110 -1.86 -29.01 -1.78
CA GLN A 110 -3.22 -28.84 -2.28
C GLN A 110 -4.06 -27.90 -1.41
N ILE A 111 -3.97 -28.04 -0.08
CA ILE A 111 -4.65 -27.13 0.87
C ILE A 111 -4.17 -25.70 0.66
N LYS A 112 -2.87 -25.47 0.55
CA LYS A 112 -2.32 -24.13 0.28
C LYS A 112 -2.85 -23.56 -1.03
N SER A 113 -2.80 -24.33 -2.12
CA SER A 113 -3.27 -23.90 -3.43
C SER A 113 -4.76 -23.59 -3.42
N TYR A 114 -5.57 -24.47 -2.85
CA TYR A 114 -7.02 -24.27 -2.73
C TYR A 114 -7.34 -23.03 -1.89
N THR A 115 -6.73 -22.89 -0.72
CA THR A 115 -6.93 -21.74 0.17
C THR A 115 -6.53 -20.42 -0.51
N THR A 116 -5.39 -20.39 -1.21
CA THR A 116 -4.96 -19.21 -1.98
C THR A 116 -5.99 -18.85 -3.05
N SER A 117 -6.52 -19.82 -3.76
CA SER A 117 -7.58 -19.61 -4.76
C SER A 117 -8.86 -19.02 -4.12
N GLU A 118 -9.28 -19.55 -2.97
CA GLU A 118 -10.47 -19.06 -2.27
C GLU A 118 -10.25 -17.64 -1.71
N ILE A 119 -9.04 -17.33 -1.21
CA ILE A 119 -8.68 -15.97 -0.81
C ILE A 119 -8.80 -15.01 -2.00
N GLY A 120 -8.30 -15.40 -3.19
CA GLY A 120 -8.43 -14.58 -4.39
C GLY A 120 -9.88 -14.31 -4.78
N LYS A 121 -10.73 -15.34 -4.73
CA LYS A 121 -12.18 -15.19 -4.99
C LYS A 121 -12.83 -14.26 -3.96
N LEU A 122 -12.44 -14.39 -2.68
CA LEU A 122 -12.96 -13.54 -1.62
C LEU A 122 -12.58 -12.08 -1.86
N ILE A 123 -11.32 -11.81 -2.20
CA ILE A 123 -10.82 -10.45 -2.48
C ILE A 123 -11.55 -9.82 -3.67
N ALA A 124 -11.85 -10.62 -4.70
CA ALA A 124 -12.58 -10.17 -5.88
C ALA A 124 -14.12 -10.06 -5.67
N SER A 125 -14.63 -10.37 -4.48
CA SER A 125 -16.07 -10.37 -4.22
C SER A 125 -16.60 -8.97 -3.88
N ASP A 126 -17.92 -8.77 -4.14
CA ASP A 126 -18.63 -7.54 -3.76
C ASP A 126 -18.55 -7.28 -2.24
N LYS A 127 -18.55 -8.33 -1.42
CA LYS A 127 -18.41 -8.23 0.04
C LYS A 127 -17.06 -7.67 0.46
N ALA A 128 -15.98 -8.10 -0.20
CA ALA A 128 -14.65 -7.54 0.04
C ALA A 128 -14.58 -6.08 -0.41
N TYR A 129 -15.22 -5.73 -1.52
CA TYR A 129 -15.30 -4.35 -1.98
C TYR A 129 -16.09 -3.46 -1.01
N GLU A 130 -17.21 -3.92 -0.48
CA GLU A 130 -17.99 -3.22 0.54
C GLU A 130 -17.15 -3.03 1.83
N ALA A 131 -16.46 -4.06 2.30
CA ALA A 131 -15.55 -3.97 3.42
C ALA A 131 -14.42 -2.97 3.15
N TRP A 132 -13.82 -3.01 1.98
CA TRP A 132 -12.78 -2.10 1.54
C TRP A 132 -13.24 -0.64 1.55
N THR A 133 -14.40 -0.34 0.96
CA THR A 133 -14.98 1.02 0.96
C THR A 133 -15.26 1.52 2.37
N THR A 134 -15.71 0.65 3.26
CA THR A 134 -15.97 0.97 4.67
C THR A 134 -14.68 1.29 5.42
N ILE A 135 -13.63 0.49 5.21
CA ILE A 135 -12.29 0.74 5.79
C ILE A 135 -11.73 2.06 5.27
N LEU A 136 -11.81 2.31 3.97
CA LEU A 136 -11.35 3.57 3.38
C LEU A 136 -12.10 4.78 3.94
N ALA A 137 -13.43 4.69 4.02
CA ALA A 137 -14.25 5.79 4.53
C ALA A 137 -13.91 6.12 5.99
N THR A 138 -13.80 5.09 6.81
CA THR A 138 -13.50 5.24 8.25
C THR A 138 -12.07 5.69 8.46
N GLY A 139 -11.12 5.05 7.80
CA GLY A 139 -9.70 5.40 7.91
C GLY A 139 -9.41 6.82 7.47
N HIS A 140 -9.96 7.24 6.33
CA HIS A 140 -9.82 8.60 5.83
C HIS A 140 -10.43 9.64 6.78
N LYS A 141 -11.67 9.44 7.22
CA LYS A 141 -12.34 10.33 8.18
C LYS A 141 -11.51 10.46 9.47
N THR A 142 -11.04 9.32 10.00
CA THR A 142 -10.23 9.29 11.21
C THR A 142 -8.91 10.02 11.03
N LEU A 143 -8.23 9.80 9.89
CA LEU A 143 -6.96 10.46 9.58
C LEU A 143 -7.14 11.97 9.41
N VAL A 144 -8.16 12.42 8.68
CA VAL A 144 -8.44 13.85 8.49
C VAL A 144 -8.75 14.50 9.83
N ASN A 145 -9.67 13.94 10.63
CA ASN A 145 -9.99 14.44 11.96
C ASN A 145 -8.76 14.52 12.86
N PHE A 146 -7.89 13.52 12.78
CA PHE A 146 -6.65 13.51 13.53
C PHE A 146 -5.71 14.67 13.12
N ILE A 147 -5.46 14.84 11.81
CA ILE A 147 -4.59 15.93 11.30
C ILE A 147 -5.16 17.30 11.67
N GLU A 148 -6.50 17.44 11.64
CA GLU A 148 -7.19 18.69 11.95
C GLU A 148 -7.14 19.08 13.43
N ASN A 149 -7.41 18.12 14.31
CA ASN A 149 -7.70 18.39 15.72
C ASN A 149 -6.50 18.22 16.65
N ASN A 150 -5.42 17.58 16.22
CA ASN A 150 -4.26 17.40 17.07
C ASN A 150 -3.23 18.52 16.91
N ASN A 151 -3.06 19.31 17.98
CA ASN A 151 -1.85 20.04 18.24
C ASN A 151 -0.75 18.99 18.52
N THR A 152 0.09 18.76 17.50
CA THR A 152 1.02 17.65 17.34
C THR A 152 2.21 17.66 18.29
N ASN A 153 1.98 17.60 19.61
CA ASN A 153 3.00 17.26 20.57
C ASN A 153 2.97 15.77 20.98
N GLY A 154 2.07 14.98 20.40
CA GLY A 154 1.93 13.55 20.66
C GLY A 154 2.45 12.70 19.49
N THR A 155 3.14 11.62 19.82
CA THR A 155 3.54 10.59 18.86
C THR A 155 2.31 9.74 18.52
N ILE A 156 1.96 9.64 17.22
CA ILE A 156 0.96 8.66 16.76
C ILE A 156 1.66 7.48 16.13
N THR A 157 1.23 6.31 16.51
CA THR A 157 1.68 5.04 15.98
C THR A 157 0.64 4.45 15.03
N VAL A 158 1.07 3.50 14.20
CA VAL A 158 0.15 2.70 13.37
C VAL A 158 -0.87 1.96 14.26
N ASN A 159 -0.47 1.53 15.45
CA ASN A 159 -1.39 0.90 16.40
C ASN A 159 -2.48 1.85 16.87
N ASP A 160 -2.16 3.11 17.17
CA ASP A 160 -3.15 4.10 17.58
C ASP A 160 -4.19 4.34 16.47
N LEU A 161 -3.73 4.47 15.22
CA LEU A 161 -4.62 4.61 14.08
C LEU A 161 -5.49 3.36 13.87
N TYR A 162 -4.91 2.17 14.01
CA TYR A 162 -5.62 0.91 13.91
C TYR A 162 -6.72 0.79 14.97
N GLN A 163 -6.43 1.16 16.23
CA GLN A 163 -7.41 1.16 17.32
C GLN A 163 -8.52 2.20 17.08
N LEU A 164 -8.18 3.40 16.61
CA LEU A 164 -9.16 4.42 16.29
C LEU A 164 -10.14 3.95 15.20
N VAL A 165 -9.63 3.37 14.11
CA VAL A 165 -10.44 2.81 13.04
C VAL A 165 -11.27 1.63 13.55
N GLY A 166 -10.68 0.75 14.35
CA GLY A 166 -11.36 -0.39 14.95
C GLY A 166 -12.53 0.02 15.85
N ASN A 167 -12.35 1.07 16.65
CA ASN A 167 -13.41 1.60 17.52
C ASN A 167 -14.60 2.16 16.71
N GLU A 168 -14.32 2.87 15.62
CA GLU A 168 -15.37 3.40 14.73
C GLU A 168 -16.11 2.28 13.97
N LEU A 169 -15.44 1.15 13.75
CA LEU A 169 -16.01 -0.02 13.06
C LEU A 169 -16.67 -1.04 14.01
N GLN A 170 -16.73 -0.75 15.31
CA GLN A 170 -17.43 -1.62 16.26
C GLN A 170 -18.90 -1.80 15.86
N GLY A 171 -19.35 -3.06 15.85
CA GLY A 171 -20.70 -3.41 15.43
C GLY A 171 -20.90 -3.56 13.92
N SER A 172 -19.88 -3.25 13.10
CA SER A 172 -19.91 -3.57 11.68
C SER A 172 -19.58 -5.04 11.41
N SER A 173 -19.93 -5.55 10.22
CA SER A 173 -19.63 -6.93 9.80
C SER A 173 -18.13 -7.23 9.68
N ILE A 174 -17.29 -6.20 9.67
CA ILE A 174 -15.82 -6.30 9.54
C ILE A 174 -15.10 -5.99 10.86
N SER A 175 -15.80 -5.77 11.96
CA SER A 175 -15.20 -5.47 13.28
C SER A 175 -14.19 -6.53 13.73
N PHE A 176 -14.39 -7.80 13.34
CA PHE A 176 -13.49 -8.91 13.68
C PHE A 176 -12.06 -8.72 13.14
N LEU A 177 -11.86 -7.94 12.04
CA LEU A 177 -10.55 -7.64 11.48
C LEU A 177 -9.71 -6.75 12.43
N PHE A 178 -10.36 -5.99 13.28
CA PHE A 178 -9.74 -5.03 14.21
C PHE A 178 -9.67 -5.54 15.65
N ASN A 179 -10.06 -6.78 15.90
CA ASN A 179 -10.01 -7.41 17.24
C ASN A 179 -8.68 -8.12 17.53
N LYS A 180 -7.70 -8.01 16.64
CA LYS A 180 -6.38 -8.63 16.78
C LYS A 180 -5.32 -7.56 17.01
N ASN A 181 -4.35 -7.89 17.86
CA ASN A 181 -3.16 -7.05 18.00
C ASN A 181 -2.35 -7.12 16.71
N ILE A 182 -1.99 -5.95 16.18
CA ILE A 182 -1.01 -5.89 15.09
C ILE A 182 0.39 -6.22 15.62
N PRO A 183 1.25 -6.85 14.81
CA PRO A 183 2.62 -7.16 15.22
C PRO A 183 3.34 -5.90 15.71
N ASP A 184 4.08 -6.00 16.83
CA ASP A 184 4.76 -4.87 17.47
C ASP A 184 5.64 -4.07 16.51
N LYS A 185 6.34 -4.74 15.61
CA LYS A 185 7.20 -4.09 14.60
C LYS A 185 6.44 -3.14 13.68
N ILE A 186 5.18 -3.44 13.37
CA ILE A 186 4.31 -2.61 12.54
C ILE A 186 3.56 -1.61 13.42
N GLY A 187 3.03 -2.07 14.54
CA GLY A 187 2.23 -1.26 15.44
C GLY A 187 2.97 -0.08 16.05
N GLN A 188 4.28 -0.22 16.28
CA GLN A 188 5.13 0.83 16.86
C GLN A 188 5.67 1.82 15.84
N PHE A 189 5.37 1.67 14.55
CA PHE A 189 5.79 2.65 13.55
C PHE A 189 5.16 4.01 13.84
N GLN A 190 6.00 5.02 14.06
CA GLN A 190 5.58 6.37 14.44
C GLN A 190 5.26 7.20 13.20
N LEU A 191 3.99 7.50 13.00
CA LEU A 191 3.52 8.32 11.88
C LEU A 191 3.94 9.79 12.04
N THR A 192 4.11 10.25 13.27
CA THR A 192 4.48 11.65 13.56
C THR A 192 5.95 11.98 13.34
N GLN A 193 6.82 10.98 13.23
CA GLN A 193 8.24 11.19 12.88
C GLN A 193 8.49 11.29 11.38
N VAL A 194 7.42 11.24 10.58
CA VAL A 194 7.56 11.39 9.14
C VAL A 194 7.70 12.86 8.82
N GLU A 195 8.87 13.27 8.32
CA GLU A 195 9.25 14.68 8.05
C GLU A 195 8.24 15.44 7.17
N TRP A 196 7.44 14.73 6.38
CA TRP A 196 6.43 15.33 5.51
C TRP A 196 5.10 15.67 6.22
N LEU A 197 4.81 15.12 7.40
CA LEU A 197 3.52 15.32 8.08
C LEU A 197 3.24 16.79 8.47
N PRO A 198 4.20 17.56 9.01
CA PRO A 198 4.01 19.00 9.24
C PRO A 198 3.74 19.78 7.96
N GLN A 199 4.39 19.36 6.85
CA GLN A 199 4.18 19.97 5.54
C GLN A 199 2.77 19.68 5.01
N VAL A 200 2.28 18.44 5.14
CA VAL A 200 0.90 18.09 4.77
C VAL A 200 -0.10 18.91 5.57
N LYS A 201 0.10 19.09 6.86
CA LYS A 201 -0.77 19.94 7.69
C LYS A 201 -0.78 21.40 7.21
N GLN A 202 0.38 21.94 6.85
CA GLN A 202 0.48 23.29 6.28
C GLN A 202 -0.27 23.38 4.94
N TYR A 203 -0.11 22.40 4.05
CA TYR A 203 -0.84 22.34 2.78
C TYR A 203 -2.35 22.20 2.97
N LEU A 204 -2.79 21.37 3.91
CA LEU A 204 -4.20 21.21 4.23
C LEU A 204 -4.82 22.52 4.72
N ASN A 205 -4.12 23.28 5.56
CA ASN A 205 -4.59 24.60 6.01
C ASN A 205 -4.69 25.57 4.85
N ILE A 206 -3.67 25.63 3.97
CA ILE A 206 -3.71 26.47 2.76
C ILE A 206 -4.89 26.10 1.87
N ILE A 207 -5.13 24.78 1.66
CA ILE A 207 -6.23 24.27 0.84
C ILE A 207 -7.59 24.62 1.45
N LYS A 208 -7.73 24.60 2.77
CA LYS A 208 -8.96 24.98 3.48
C LYS A 208 -9.30 26.45 3.31
N ASP A 209 -8.27 27.29 3.34
CA ASP A 209 -8.43 28.75 3.27
C ASP A 209 -8.58 29.27 1.83
N LEU A 210 -8.39 28.41 0.81
CA LEU A 210 -8.63 28.77 -0.58
C LEU A 210 -10.15 29.00 -0.82
N PRO A 211 -10.54 30.22 -1.26
CA PRO A 211 -11.93 30.48 -1.58
C PRO A 211 -12.38 29.54 -2.71
N LEU A 212 -13.55 28.95 -2.54
CA LEU A 212 -14.25 28.25 -3.61
C LEU A 212 -14.66 29.30 -4.65
N LEU A 213 -13.98 29.33 -5.79
CA LEU A 213 -14.38 30.09 -6.97
C LEU A 213 -15.44 29.33 -7.75
#